data_9a4778622243a0a1750aa9865f353718
#
_entry.id   9a4778622243a0a1750aa9865f353718
#
_cell.length_a   1.000
_cell.length_b   1.000
_cell.length_c   1.000
_cell.angle_alpha   90.00
_cell.angle_beta   90.00
_cell.angle_gamma   90.00
#
_symmetry.space_group_name_H-M   'P 1'
#
loop_
_entity.id
_entity.type
_entity.pdbx_description
1 polymer ?
#
loop_
_entity_poly.entity_id
_entity_poly.type
_entity_poly.pdbx_seq_one_letter_code
_entity_poly.pdbx_strand_id
1 'polypeptide(L)'
;MKFQFQLEGEHLNSNQWAFENGYIKGDLQIYVNGAAFIDEPNMNVVELAVQLGRWLDSIRHDVMRDFVYKSFNHDEPILFFIIEQEGVRISSSWQKFELVEAQPLDVVMDAVKMYLVHLNYKLHEINYIEKLDRYITESTSENSRALMLFEQNEYKEAFALFKKVAKEAPSVQSLNNLAWIYLREEEDMDEAERVLQQVLTFQPQSSFPYMMLGEISLFKQRYDQAKSYLQQALAFSGTEEATYNLAIAHYQLSEFKSAAEMFARCVGESGMTQLHEVVAWMHAGERDKAKALLDGWNEDAYDYTGAIEIADVYMELGCFAEAREQFKKEWSSYVHSPYLVGRFGYTLMQLGDMETCGTLVQVAIQQTNIEITEEEDAEIDEHWSREDQKERIEELKAQKMKLETMFERLQNGFKPAFEYEMYPMGGCQLFGCIQHGNPEYEGA
;
A
#
# COMPACT_ATOMS: atom_id res chain seq x y z
N MET A 1 -4.80 14.34 19.37
CA MET A 1 -5.10 13.15 20.21
C MET A 1 -5.54 12.01 19.31
N LYS A 2 -5.21 10.74 19.64
CA LYS A 2 -5.63 9.55 18.85
C LYS A 2 -5.83 8.36 19.78
N PHE A 3 -6.91 7.58 19.55
CA PHE A 3 -7.11 6.28 20.16
C PHE A 3 -6.74 5.17 19.18
N GLN A 4 -6.07 4.15 19.66
CA GLN A 4 -5.86 2.89 18.96
C GLN A 4 -6.25 1.74 19.88
N PHE A 5 -6.78 0.65 19.32
CA PHE A 5 -7.14 -0.52 20.09
C PHE A 5 -6.97 -1.78 19.24
N GLN A 6 -6.76 -2.89 19.91
CA GLN A 6 -6.79 -4.21 19.32
C GLN A 6 -7.71 -5.09 20.18
N LEU A 7 -8.73 -5.68 19.55
CA LEU A 7 -9.64 -6.57 20.29
C LEU A 7 -8.94 -7.88 20.61
N GLU A 8 -9.14 -8.39 21.83
CA GLU A 8 -8.65 -9.70 22.20
C GLU A 8 -9.46 -10.80 21.50
N GLY A 9 -8.75 -11.73 20.86
CA GLY A 9 -9.30 -12.92 20.20
C GLY A 9 -9.68 -12.71 18.75
N GLU A 10 -8.78 -13.01 17.84
CA GLU A 10 -9.00 -13.05 16.39
C GLU A 10 -10.07 -14.09 15.94
N HIS A 11 -10.68 -14.83 16.86
CA HIS A 11 -11.60 -15.92 16.58
C HIS A 11 -12.99 -15.75 17.22
N LEU A 12 -13.42 -14.52 17.48
CA LEU A 12 -14.75 -14.24 18.03
C LEU A 12 -15.88 -14.41 17.00
N ASN A 13 -15.91 -15.56 16.33
CA ASN A 13 -16.99 -15.93 15.42
C ASN A 13 -18.28 -16.39 16.13
N SER A 14 -18.48 -16.08 17.41
CA SER A 14 -19.72 -16.44 18.08
C SER A 14 -20.24 -15.33 18.97
N ASN A 15 -21.48 -14.90 18.70
CA ASN A 15 -22.32 -14.10 19.59
C ASN A 15 -22.37 -14.65 21.02
N GLN A 16 -22.09 -15.92 21.20
CA GLN A 16 -22.16 -16.64 22.44
C GLN A 16 -21.02 -16.22 23.39
N TRP A 17 -19.81 -16.03 22.90
CA TRP A 17 -18.66 -15.65 23.72
C TRP A 17 -18.78 -14.22 24.28
N ALA A 18 -19.23 -13.29 23.43
CA ALA A 18 -19.47 -11.90 23.82
C ALA A 18 -20.61 -11.79 24.86
N PHE A 19 -21.62 -12.66 24.75
CA PHE A 19 -22.75 -12.74 25.67
C PHE A 19 -22.38 -13.38 27.03
N GLU A 20 -21.55 -14.43 27.04
CA GLU A 20 -21.13 -15.14 28.22
C GLU A 20 -20.16 -14.31 29.10
N ASN A 21 -19.34 -13.44 28.49
CA ASN A 21 -18.35 -12.64 29.22
C ASN A 21 -18.76 -11.17 29.42
N GLY A 22 -19.88 -10.74 28.85
CA GLY A 22 -20.49 -9.41 29.03
C GLY A 22 -19.73 -8.21 28.49
N TYR A 23 -18.42 -8.34 28.18
CA TYR A 23 -17.56 -7.25 27.71
C TYR A 23 -16.48 -7.76 26.77
N ILE A 24 -16.26 -7.04 25.65
CA ILE A 24 -15.09 -7.26 24.82
C ILE A 24 -13.91 -6.48 25.41
N LYS A 25 -12.85 -7.19 25.70
CA LYS A 25 -11.58 -6.65 26.09
C LYS A 25 -10.69 -6.42 24.88
N GLY A 26 -9.73 -5.52 25.02
CA GLY A 26 -8.73 -5.26 24.03
C GLY A 26 -7.60 -4.41 24.59
N ASP A 27 -6.49 -4.39 23.89
CA ASP A 27 -5.40 -3.46 24.19
C ASP A 27 -5.81 -2.06 23.77
N LEU A 28 -5.62 -1.08 24.62
CA LEU A 28 -5.95 0.32 24.38
C LEU A 28 -4.71 1.18 24.44
N GLN A 29 -4.48 1.93 23.39
CA GLN A 29 -3.46 2.97 23.34
C GLN A 29 -4.11 4.33 23.08
N ILE A 30 -3.74 5.34 23.88
CA ILE A 30 -4.13 6.72 23.67
C ILE A 30 -2.86 7.54 23.42
N TYR A 31 -2.79 8.17 22.27
CA TYR A 31 -1.69 9.04 21.89
C TYR A 31 -2.11 10.51 22.04
N VAL A 32 -1.24 11.32 22.61
CA VAL A 32 -1.38 12.78 22.68
C VAL A 32 -0.07 13.40 22.17
N ASN A 33 -0.18 14.33 21.24
CA ASN A 33 0.98 14.99 20.60
C ASN A 33 2.01 13.99 20.03
N GLY A 34 1.50 12.85 19.48
CA GLY A 34 2.34 11.81 18.88
C GLY A 34 3.00 10.83 19.86
N ALA A 35 2.88 11.04 21.18
CA ALA A 35 3.44 10.15 22.20
C ALA A 35 2.36 9.29 22.86
N ALA A 36 2.67 8.04 23.17
CA ALA A 36 1.75 7.13 23.86
C ALA A 36 1.53 7.59 25.31
N PHE A 37 0.35 8.15 25.57
CA PHE A 37 -0.08 8.66 26.86
C PHE A 37 -0.61 7.54 27.77
N ILE A 38 -1.43 6.63 27.21
CA ILE A 38 -1.86 5.38 27.83
C ILE A 38 -1.50 4.24 26.89
N ASP A 39 -1.18 3.07 27.44
CA ASP A 39 -0.88 1.86 26.68
C ASP A 39 -1.11 0.67 27.62
N GLU A 40 -2.33 0.21 27.66
CA GLU A 40 -2.80 -0.77 28.64
C GLU A 40 -3.50 -1.94 27.95
N PRO A 41 -3.10 -3.17 28.27
CA PRO A 41 -3.77 -4.36 27.80
C PRO A 41 -5.06 -4.64 28.59
N ASN A 42 -5.91 -5.49 28.04
CA ASN A 42 -7.11 -6.03 28.70
C ASN A 42 -8.15 -4.98 29.14
N MET A 43 -8.25 -3.86 28.44
CA MET A 43 -9.23 -2.82 28.71
C MET A 43 -10.63 -3.20 28.23
N ASN A 44 -11.68 -2.77 28.95
CA ASN A 44 -13.06 -2.86 28.48
C ASN A 44 -13.34 -1.77 27.44
N VAL A 45 -12.89 -1.99 26.19
CA VAL A 45 -12.93 -0.98 25.12
C VAL A 45 -14.35 -0.59 24.75
N VAL A 46 -15.32 -1.50 24.79
CA VAL A 46 -16.73 -1.19 24.49
C VAL A 46 -17.36 -0.37 25.62
N GLU A 47 -17.08 -0.70 26.87
CA GLU A 47 -17.55 0.09 28.02
C GLU A 47 -17.05 1.54 27.97
N LEU A 48 -15.76 1.72 27.70
CA LEU A 48 -15.16 3.05 27.49
C LEU A 48 -15.87 3.79 26.36
N ALA A 49 -16.08 3.13 25.23
CA ALA A 49 -16.74 3.72 24.07
C ALA A 49 -18.17 4.18 24.38
N VAL A 50 -18.97 3.39 25.09
CA VAL A 50 -20.33 3.78 25.48
C VAL A 50 -20.32 5.01 26.40
N GLN A 51 -19.36 5.07 27.36
CA GLN A 51 -19.25 6.23 28.25
C GLN A 51 -18.77 7.48 27.49
N LEU A 52 -17.79 7.34 26.59
CA LEU A 52 -17.33 8.43 25.71
C LEU A 52 -18.43 8.89 24.75
N GLY A 53 -19.21 7.96 24.18
CA GLY A 53 -20.34 8.28 23.33
C GLY A 53 -21.40 9.13 24.04
N ARG A 54 -21.74 8.79 25.28
CA ARG A 54 -22.66 9.57 26.13
C ARG A 54 -22.10 10.97 26.47
N TRP A 55 -20.80 11.04 26.71
CA TRP A 55 -20.13 12.33 26.95
C TRP A 55 -20.15 13.19 25.70
N LEU A 56 -19.77 12.65 24.56
CA LEU A 56 -19.79 13.34 23.27
C LEU A 56 -21.20 13.86 22.94
N ASP A 57 -22.21 13.05 23.15
CA ASP A 57 -23.61 13.39 22.95
C ASP A 57 -24.06 14.54 23.85
N SER A 58 -23.61 14.59 25.12
CA SER A 58 -23.92 15.71 26.00
C SER A 58 -23.31 17.02 25.53
N ILE A 59 -22.07 17.01 25.02
CA ILE A 59 -21.41 18.22 24.48
C ILE A 59 -22.15 18.73 23.25
N ARG A 60 -22.63 17.84 22.37
CA ARG A 60 -23.41 18.17 21.18
C ARG A 60 -24.73 18.85 21.52
N HIS A 61 -25.29 18.59 22.69
CA HIS A 61 -26.51 19.21 23.19
C HIS A 61 -26.22 20.40 24.13
N ASP A 62 -25.05 21.05 23.97
CA ASP A 62 -24.59 22.20 24.77
C ASP A 62 -24.50 21.95 26.28
N VAL A 63 -24.39 20.69 26.69
CA VAL A 63 -24.21 20.34 28.11
C VAL A 63 -22.69 20.06 28.33
N MET A 64 -21.97 21.13 28.61
CA MET A 64 -20.55 21.07 28.97
C MET A 64 -20.36 20.40 30.31
N ARG A 65 -19.79 19.18 30.31
CA ARG A 65 -19.47 18.44 31.52
C ARG A 65 -18.18 17.68 31.37
N ASP A 66 -17.50 17.50 32.47
CA ASP A 66 -16.29 16.67 32.55
C ASP A 66 -16.62 15.21 32.22
N PHE A 67 -15.62 14.53 31.64
CA PHE A 67 -15.66 13.08 31.44
C PHE A 67 -14.81 12.41 32.48
N VAL A 68 -15.38 11.39 33.10
CA VAL A 68 -14.66 10.53 34.06
C VAL A 68 -14.98 9.08 33.70
N TYR A 69 -13.98 8.38 33.21
CA TYR A 69 -14.10 6.95 32.95
C TYR A 69 -13.83 6.13 34.20
N LYS A 70 -14.84 5.43 34.62
CA LYS A 70 -14.74 4.41 35.65
C LYS A 70 -15.15 3.06 35.08
N SER A 71 -14.20 2.14 35.00
CA SER A 71 -14.48 0.79 34.52
C SER A 71 -15.17 -0.02 35.59
N PHE A 72 -16.04 -0.94 35.19
CA PHE A 72 -16.73 -1.86 36.11
C PHE A 72 -15.75 -2.76 36.86
N ASN A 73 -14.56 -2.99 36.30
CA ASN A 73 -13.52 -3.85 36.88
C ASN A 73 -12.54 -3.10 37.80
N HIS A 74 -12.67 -1.78 37.96
CA HIS A 74 -11.77 -0.96 38.76
C HIS A 74 -12.53 -0.05 39.73
N ASP A 75 -12.07 -0.01 40.96
CA ASP A 75 -12.70 0.80 42.02
C ASP A 75 -12.48 2.32 41.79
N GLU A 76 -11.33 2.69 41.20
CA GLU A 76 -10.95 4.08 40.97
C GLU A 76 -11.12 4.47 39.49
N PRO A 77 -11.46 5.75 39.24
CA PRO A 77 -11.50 6.28 37.86
C PRO A 77 -10.13 6.21 37.17
N ILE A 78 -10.16 5.94 35.88
CA ILE A 78 -8.95 5.67 35.08
C ILE A 78 -8.56 6.83 34.20
N LEU A 79 -9.56 7.48 33.52
CA LEU A 79 -9.34 8.52 32.53
C LEU A 79 -10.25 9.72 32.82
N PHE A 80 -9.67 10.92 32.73
CA PHE A 80 -10.38 12.18 33.00
C PHE A 80 -10.20 13.15 31.85
N PHE A 81 -11.29 13.77 31.39
CA PHE A 81 -11.32 14.97 30.54
C PHE A 81 -12.00 16.08 31.33
N ILE A 82 -11.25 17.05 31.78
CA ILE A 82 -11.75 18.20 32.53
C ILE A 82 -11.82 19.40 31.59
N ILE A 83 -13.01 19.95 31.39
CA ILE A 83 -13.24 21.08 30.49
C ILE A 83 -12.83 22.37 31.20
N GLU A 84 -11.87 23.08 30.62
CA GLU A 84 -11.36 24.36 31.09
C GLU A 84 -11.62 25.46 30.06
N GLN A 85 -11.32 26.72 30.39
CA GLN A 85 -11.52 27.84 29.46
C GLN A 85 -10.66 27.75 28.20
N GLU A 86 -9.49 27.12 28.28
CA GLU A 86 -8.52 27.00 27.19
C GLU A 86 -8.57 25.64 26.49
N GLY A 87 -9.50 24.75 26.82
CA GLY A 87 -9.63 23.44 26.22
C GLY A 87 -9.94 22.33 27.23
N VAL A 88 -9.46 21.13 26.98
CA VAL A 88 -9.68 19.93 27.79
C VAL A 88 -8.36 19.50 28.41
N ARG A 89 -8.29 19.48 29.73
CA ARG A 89 -7.18 18.85 30.46
C ARG A 89 -7.43 17.34 30.52
N ILE A 90 -6.46 16.59 30.03
CA ILE A 90 -6.50 15.12 30.02
C ILE A 90 -5.57 14.58 31.09
N SER A 91 -6.06 13.67 31.93
CA SER A 91 -5.22 12.97 32.91
C SER A 91 -5.69 11.53 33.09
N SER A 92 -4.81 10.67 33.56
CA SER A 92 -5.09 9.27 33.82
C SER A 92 -4.24 8.76 34.98
N SER A 93 -4.79 7.84 35.78
CA SER A 93 -3.99 7.10 36.78
C SER A 93 -2.92 6.19 36.13
N TRP A 94 -3.06 5.92 34.81
CA TRP A 94 -2.17 5.06 34.02
C TRP A 94 -1.36 5.81 32.96
N GLN A 95 -1.26 7.15 33.11
CA GLN A 95 -0.53 7.96 32.14
C GLN A 95 0.97 7.71 32.23
N LYS A 96 1.62 7.61 31.06
CA LYS A 96 3.07 7.41 30.94
C LYS A 96 3.87 8.71 31.15
N PHE A 97 3.22 9.87 30.97
CA PHE A 97 3.80 11.19 31.20
C PHE A 97 2.73 12.20 31.61
N GLU A 98 3.14 13.28 32.24
CA GLU A 98 2.24 14.38 32.62
C GLU A 98 1.97 15.29 31.41
N LEU A 99 0.70 15.54 31.13
CA LEU A 99 0.28 16.45 30.08
C LEU A 99 0.01 17.83 30.68
N VAL A 100 0.90 18.77 30.44
CA VAL A 100 0.84 20.12 31.04
C VAL A 100 -0.16 21.01 30.32
N GLU A 101 -0.28 20.88 28.99
CA GLU A 101 -1.13 21.74 28.15
C GLU A 101 -2.50 21.10 27.92
N ALA A 102 -3.56 21.93 28.06
CA ALA A 102 -4.90 21.52 27.67
C ALA A 102 -4.97 21.30 26.16
N GLN A 103 -5.75 20.30 25.73
CA GLN A 103 -5.97 20.02 24.32
C GLN A 103 -7.22 20.77 23.85
N PRO A 104 -7.28 21.30 22.62
CA PRO A 104 -8.49 21.88 22.07
C PRO A 104 -9.68 20.92 22.16
N LEU A 105 -10.87 21.42 22.53
CA LEU A 105 -12.05 20.58 22.75
C LEU A 105 -12.46 19.83 21.48
N ASP A 106 -12.41 20.48 20.34
CA ASP A 106 -12.70 19.92 19.02
C ASP A 106 -11.76 18.74 18.70
N VAL A 107 -10.46 18.88 18.95
CA VAL A 107 -9.45 17.81 18.76
C VAL A 107 -9.76 16.59 19.65
N VAL A 108 -10.22 16.80 20.87
CA VAL A 108 -10.62 15.71 21.77
C VAL A 108 -11.91 15.06 21.30
N MET A 109 -12.91 15.87 20.91
CA MET A 109 -14.19 15.38 20.39
C MET A 109 -13.99 14.53 19.12
N ASP A 110 -13.16 15.01 18.19
CA ASP A 110 -12.86 14.29 16.96
C ASP A 110 -12.12 12.98 17.22
N ALA A 111 -11.15 12.97 18.12
CA ALA A 111 -10.47 11.74 18.51
C ALA A 111 -11.43 10.71 19.14
N VAL A 112 -12.36 11.15 20.00
CA VAL A 112 -13.40 10.31 20.57
C VAL A 112 -14.35 9.79 19.49
N LYS A 113 -14.81 10.66 18.58
CA LYS A 113 -15.68 10.28 17.47
C LYS A 113 -15.03 9.21 16.59
N MET A 114 -13.75 9.40 16.23
CA MET A 114 -13.00 8.43 15.44
C MET A 114 -12.87 7.08 16.16
N TYR A 115 -12.62 7.09 17.46
CA TYR A 115 -12.60 5.86 18.25
C TYR A 115 -13.95 5.12 18.23
N LEU A 116 -15.06 5.85 18.41
CA LEU A 116 -16.40 5.28 18.36
C LEU A 116 -16.71 4.67 16.99
N VAL A 117 -16.39 5.36 15.93
CA VAL A 117 -16.60 4.89 14.54
C VAL A 117 -15.81 3.61 14.28
N HIS A 118 -14.52 3.63 14.61
CA HIS A 118 -13.62 2.50 14.39
C HIS A 118 -14.03 1.26 15.20
N LEU A 119 -14.36 1.46 16.47
CA LEU A 119 -14.82 0.35 17.31
C LEU A 119 -16.18 -0.18 16.85
N ASN A 120 -17.12 0.71 16.47
CA ASN A 120 -18.42 0.30 15.94
C ASN A 120 -18.31 -0.57 14.70
N TYR A 121 -17.40 -0.22 13.79
CA TYR A 121 -17.08 -1.04 12.63
C TYR A 121 -16.67 -2.46 13.07
N LYS A 122 -15.69 -2.58 13.96
CA LYS A 122 -15.24 -3.89 14.48
C LYS A 122 -16.35 -4.66 15.19
N LEU A 123 -17.24 -3.99 15.91
CA LEU A 123 -18.40 -4.61 16.56
C LEU A 123 -19.42 -5.13 15.54
N HIS A 124 -19.59 -4.45 14.39
CA HIS A 124 -20.41 -4.96 13.30
C HIS A 124 -19.77 -6.19 12.63
N GLU A 125 -18.47 -6.13 12.36
CA GLU A 125 -17.72 -7.23 11.75
C GLU A 125 -17.86 -8.55 12.54
N ILE A 126 -17.78 -8.48 13.87
CA ILE A 126 -17.93 -9.65 14.78
C ILE A 126 -19.39 -9.90 15.19
N ASN A 127 -20.37 -9.19 14.64
CA ASN A 127 -21.79 -9.28 15.01
C ASN A 127 -22.06 -9.10 16.50
N TYR A 128 -21.28 -8.23 17.17
CA TYR A 128 -21.47 -7.98 18.60
C TYR A 128 -22.84 -7.34 18.88
N ILE A 129 -23.44 -7.65 20.03
CA ILE A 129 -24.82 -7.22 20.35
C ILE A 129 -24.92 -5.71 20.59
N GLU A 130 -23.94 -5.09 21.25
CA GLU A 130 -23.92 -3.65 21.47
C GLU A 130 -23.34 -2.94 20.27
N LYS A 131 -24.08 -1.99 19.73
CA LYS A 131 -23.67 -1.14 18.60
C LYS A 131 -23.59 0.31 19.08
N LEU A 132 -22.63 1.03 18.51
CA LEU A 132 -22.38 2.44 18.83
C LEU A 132 -23.05 3.41 17.85
N ASP A 133 -23.86 2.90 16.90
CA ASP A 133 -24.50 3.69 15.85
C ASP A 133 -25.21 4.93 16.37
N ARG A 134 -25.88 4.82 17.53
CA ARG A 134 -26.62 5.94 18.16
C ARG A 134 -25.74 7.13 18.54
N TYR A 135 -24.43 6.93 18.74
CA TYR A 135 -23.48 8.00 19.06
C TYR A 135 -22.80 8.58 17.82
N ILE A 136 -22.93 7.91 16.69
CA ILE A 136 -22.22 8.21 15.45
C ILE A 136 -23.15 8.88 14.44
N THR A 137 -24.41 8.45 14.33
CA THR A 137 -25.34 8.78 13.24
C THR A 137 -25.74 10.23 13.11
N GLU A 138 -25.74 11.03 14.17
CA GLU A 138 -26.19 12.44 14.10
C GLU A 138 -25.12 13.43 13.60
N SER A 139 -23.86 12.99 13.41
CA SER A 139 -22.78 13.88 12.94
C SER A 139 -21.82 13.25 11.93
N THR A 140 -22.14 12.06 11.43
CA THR A 140 -21.28 11.41 10.41
C THR A 140 -21.53 12.12 9.08
N SER A 141 -20.50 12.73 8.51
CA SER A 141 -20.58 13.29 7.17
C SER A 141 -20.98 12.19 6.17
N GLU A 142 -21.69 12.53 5.09
CA GLU A 142 -22.00 11.54 4.05
C GLU A 142 -20.74 10.89 3.48
N ASN A 143 -19.61 11.61 3.51
CA ASN A 143 -18.30 11.06 3.15
C ASN A 143 -17.83 9.98 4.13
N SER A 144 -17.90 10.23 5.44
CA SER A 144 -17.53 9.20 6.45
C SER A 144 -18.46 8.00 6.38
N ARG A 145 -19.75 8.21 6.05
CA ARG A 145 -20.68 7.11 5.82
C ARG A 145 -20.32 6.29 4.57
N ALA A 146 -19.90 6.94 3.48
CA ALA A 146 -19.46 6.26 2.28
C ALA A 146 -18.21 5.41 2.55
N LEU A 147 -17.24 5.96 3.32
CA LEU A 147 -16.05 5.21 3.75
C LEU A 147 -16.42 4.00 4.62
N MET A 148 -17.35 4.15 5.57
CA MET A 148 -17.81 3.02 6.39
C MET A 148 -18.43 1.90 5.55
N LEU A 149 -19.29 2.24 4.58
CA LEU A 149 -19.89 1.28 3.66
C LEU A 149 -18.82 0.58 2.82
N PHE A 150 -17.82 1.33 2.35
CA PHE A 150 -16.69 0.79 1.61
C PHE A 150 -15.88 -0.22 2.45
N GLU A 151 -15.55 0.11 3.69
CA GLU A 151 -14.85 -0.77 4.63
C GLU A 151 -15.66 -2.02 5.01
N GLN A 152 -16.99 -1.94 4.94
CA GLN A 152 -17.92 -3.07 5.17
C GLN A 152 -18.11 -3.97 3.95
N ASN A 153 -17.35 -3.74 2.86
CA ASN A 153 -17.55 -4.40 1.56
C ASN A 153 -18.93 -4.16 0.91
N GLU A 154 -19.68 -3.16 1.38
CA GLU A 154 -20.93 -2.70 0.75
C GLU A 154 -20.60 -1.75 -0.41
N TYR A 155 -19.82 -2.28 -1.36
CA TYR A 155 -19.17 -1.47 -2.39
C TYR A 155 -20.15 -0.65 -3.24
N LYS A 156 -21.27 -1.25 -3.67
CA LYS A 156 -22.25 -0.60 -4.56
C LYS A 156 -22.89 0.62 -3.91
N GLU A 157 -23.24 0.48 -2.64
CA GLU A 157 -23.84 1.53 -1.81
C GLU A 157 -22.82 2.63 -1.51
N ALA A 158 -21.58 2.22 -1.17
CA ALA A 158 -20.47 3.14 -0.94
C ALA A 158 -20.20 3.99 -2.20
N PHE A 159 -20.04 3.37 -3.34
CA PHE A 159 -19.75 4.05 -4.60
C PHE A 159 -20.89 4.97 -5.04
N ALA A 160 -22.14 4.53 -4.88
CA ALA A 160 -23.30 5.38 -5.14
C ALA A 160 -23.30 6.63 -4.25
N LEU A 161 -22.92 6.46 -2.98
CA LEU A 161 -22.86 7.57 -2.03
C LEU A 161 -21.68 8.50 -2.32
N PHE A 162 -20.48 8.01 -2.65
CA PHE A 162 -19.37 8.85 -3.10
C PHE A 162 -19.74 9.70 -4.31
N LYS A 163 -20.40 9.11 -5.32
CA LYS A 163 -20.89 9.83 -6.50
C LYS A 163 -21.93 10.90 -6.14
N LYS A 164 -22.85 10.57 -5.25
CA LYS A 164 -23.86 11.50 -4.77
C LYS A 164 -23.22 12.70 -4.08
N VAL A 165 -22.33 12.44 -3.12
CA VAL A 165 -21.66 13.50 -2.34
C VAL A 165 -20.82 14.41 -3.23
N ALA A 166 -20.03 13.84 -4.13
CA ALA A 166 -19.23 14.60 -5.08
C ALA A 166 -20.08 15.47 -6.03
N LYS A 167 -21.33 15.06 -6.34
CA LYS A 167 -22.26 15.80 -7.18
C LYS A 167 -23.00 16.90 -6.43
N GLU A 168 -23.50 16.60 -5.22
CA GLU A 168 -24.39 17.50 -4.46
C GLU A 168 -23.60 18.50 -3.62
N ALA A 169 -22.42 18.10 -3.10
CA ALA A 169 -21.53 18.94 -2.30
C ALA A 169 -20.08 18.78 -2.77
N PRO A 170 -19.74 19.26 -3.98
CA PRO A 170 -18.38 19.13 -4.52
C PRO A 170 -17.37 19.89 -3.63
N SER A 171 -16.39 19.17 -3.15
CA SER A 171 -15.30 19.67 -2.33
C SER A 171 -14.01 18.92 -2.68
N VAL A 172 -12.87 19.40 -2.18
CA VAL A 172 -11.60 18.67 -2.32
C VAL A 172 -11.75 17.23 -1.83
N GLN A 173 -12.33 17.04 -0.64
CA GLN A 173 -12.50 15.71 -0.04
C GLN A 173 -13.42 14.81 -0.85
N SER A 174 -14.63 15.29 -1.18
CA SER A 174 -15.62 14.45 -1.86
C SER A 174 -15.17 14.03 -3.27
N LEU A 175 -14.55 14.95 -4.02
CA LEU A 175 -14.05 14.67 -5.36
C LEU A 175 -12.78 13.82 -5.31
N ASN A 176 -11.86 14.09 -4.38
CA ASN A 176 -10.64 13.29 -4.22
C ASN A 176 -10.96 11.83 -3.88
N ASN A 177 -11.90 11.61 -2.95
CA ASN A 177 -12.29 10.27 -2.56
C ASN A 177 -13.00 9.53 -3.71
N LEU A 178 -13.86 10.21 -4.46
CA LEU A 178 -14.45 9.63 -5.66
C LEU A 178 -13.39 9.28 -6.72
N ALA A 179 -12.39 10.15 -6.93
CA ALA A 179 -11.31 9.88 -7.86
C ALA A 179 -10.46 8.67 -7.45
N TRP A 180 -10.22 8.50 -6.15
CA TRP A 180 -9.51 7.32 -5.62
C TRP A 180 -10.28 6.03 -5.91
N ILE A 181 -11.61 6.02 -5.71
CA ILE A 181 -12.46 4.87 -6.04
C ILE A 181 -12.38 4.55 -7.55
N TYR A 182 -12.46 5.55 -8.43
CA TYR A 182 -12.28 5.33 -9.87
C TYR A 182 -10.91 4.73 -10.19
N LEU A 183 -9.84 5.21 -9.53
CA LEU A 183 -8.49 4.76 -9.81
C LEU A 183 -8.20 3.34 -9.30
N ARG A 184 -8.71 2.97 -8.11
CA ARG A 184 -8.33 1.73 -7.43
C ARG A 184 -9.34 0.60 -7.60
N GLU A 185 -10.62 0.91 -7.60
CA GLU A 185 -11.68 -0.09 -7.57
C GLU A 185 -12.34 -0.27 -8.94
N GLU A 186 -12.51 0.81 -9.68
CA GLU A 186 -13.11 0.76 -11.03
C GLU A 186 -12.04 0.64 -12.13
N GLU A 187 -10.77 0.82 -11.80
CA GLU A 187 -9.63 0.84 -12.74
C GLU A 187 -9.81 1.86 -13.89
N ASP A 188 -10.65 2.87 -13.67
CA ASP A 188 -10.96 3.93 -14.65
C ASP A 188 -10.06 5.15 -14.44
N MET A 189 -8.83 5.06 -14.96
CA MET A 189 -7.85 6.15 -14.86
C MET A 189 -8.29 7.44 -15.56
N ASP A 190 -9.13 7.34 -16.60
CA ASP A 190 -9.57 8.53 -17.35
C ASP A 190 -10.59 9.31 -16.54
N GLU A 191 -11.55 8.63 -15.91
CA GLU A 191 -12.52 9.26 -15.05
C GLU A 191 -11.88 9.76 -13.76
N ALA A 192 -10.95 8.99 -13.15
CA ALA A 192 -10.18 9.45 -12.00
C ALA A 192 -9.44 10.76 -12.30
N GLU A 193 -8.72 10.82 -13.43
CA GLU A 193 -8.01 12.04 -13.85
C GLU A 193 -8.97 13.21 -14.07
N ARG A 194 -10.11 12.98 -14.74
CA ARG A 194 -11.13 14.00 -14.97
C ARG A 194 -11.65 14.62 -13.67
N VAL A 195 -11.92 13.77 -12.67
CA VAL A 195 -12.38 14.21 -11.35
C VAL A 195 -11.28 14.95 -10.61
N LEU A 196 -10.03 14.45 -10.65
CA LEU A 196 -8.89 15.13 -10.02
C LEU A 196 -8.60 16.51 -10.63
N GLN A 197 -8.80 16.70 -11.94
CA GLN A 197 -8.70 18.04 -12.54
C GLN A 197 -9.74 19.01 -11.97
N GLN A 198 -10.92 18.51 -11.57
CA GLN A 198 -11.90 19.33 -10.84
C GLN A 198 -11.41 19.65 -9.43
N VAL A 199 -10.78 18.68 -8.72
CA VAL A 199 -10.18 18.94 -7.40
C VAL A 199 -9.17 20.09 -7.47
N LEU A 200 -8.34 20.14 -8.50
CA LEU A 200 -7.34 21.22 -8.66
C LEU A 200 -7.95 22.62 -8.76
N THR A 201 -9.21 22.75 -9.23
CA THR A 201 -9.89 24.06 -9.28
C THR A 201 -10.14 24.65 -7.90
N PHE A 202 -10.15 23.82 -6.86
CA PHE A 202 -10.29 24.24 -5.45
C PHE A 202 -8.94 24.58 -4.79
N GLN A 203 -7.83 24.50 -5.52
CA GLN A 203 -6.47 24.77 -5.02
C GLN A 203 -6.14 23.96 -3.74
N PRO A 204 -6.20 22.61 -3.79
CA PRO A 204 -6.09 21.76 -2.62
C PRO A 204 -4.75 21.95 -1.90
N GLN A 205 -4.81 22.06 -0.56
CA GLN A 205 -3.63 22.15 0.31
C GLN A 205 -3.29 20.76 0.89
N SER A 206 -3.16 19.75 0.01
CA SER A 206 -2.85 18.37 0.36
C SER A 206 -2.06 17.69 -0.74
N SER A 207 -1.23 16.73 -0.38
CA SER A 207 -0.46 15.89 -1.32
C SER A 207 -1.34 14.91 -2.11
N PHE A 208 -2.48 14.46 -1.58
CA PHE A 208 -3.28 13.35 -2.11
C PHE A 208 -3.69 13.51 -3.58
N PRO A 209 -4.34 14.62 -4.00
CA PRO A 209 -4.71 14.78 -5.40
C PRO A 209 -3.51 14.78 -6.35
N TYR A 210 -2.41 15.39 -5.92
CA TYR A 210 -1.20 15.47 -6.72
C TYR A 210 -0.46 14.13 -6.81
N MET A 211 -0.50 13.30 -5.76
CA MET A 211 0.04 11.94 -5.79
C MET A 211 -0.69 11.09 -6.82
N MET A 212 -2.02 11.07 -6.78
CA MET A 212 -2.83 10.32 -7.75
C MET A 212 -2.64 10.82 -9.19
N LEU A 213 -2.60 12.14 -9.42
CA LEU A 213 -2.32 12.69 -10.75
C LEU A 213 -0.91 12.35 -11.24
N GLY A 214 0.06 12.33 -10.34
CA GLY A 214 1.42 11.90 -10.63
C GLY A 214 1.47 10.44 -11.06
N GLU A 215 0.82 9.57 -10.32
CA GLU A 215 0.71 8.13 -10.61
C GLU A 215 0.00 7.87 -11.95
N ILE A 216 -1.18 8.45 -12.17
CA ILE A 216 -1.91 8.36 -13.46
C ILE A 216 -1.02 8.84 -14.62
N SER A 217 -0.26 9.91 -14.41
CA SER A 217 0.64 10.46 -15.44
C SER A 217 1.80 9.49 -15.74
N LEU A 218 2.31 8.75 -14.76
CA LEU A 218 3.31 7.70 -14.96
C LEU A 218 2.75 6.56 -15.80
N PHE A 219 1.57 6.02 -15.45
CA PHE A 219 0.91 4.97 -16.22
C PHE A 219 0.63 5.40 -17.67
N LYS A 220 0.25 6.67 -17.86
CA LYS A 220 0.02 7.25 -19.20
C LYS A 220 1.31 7.74 -19.88
N GLN A 221 2.49 7.42 -19.32
CA GLN A 221 3.81 7.78 -19.85
C GLN A 221 4.01 9.29 -20.08
N ARG A 222 3.29 10.13 -19.34
CA ARG A 222 3.41 11.59 -19.36
C ARG A 222 4.39 12.07 -18.29
N TYR A 223 5.65 11.71 -18.44
CA TYR A 223 6.67 11.80 -17.39
C TYR A 223 6.96 13.23 -16.89
N ASP A 224 6.94 14.24 -17.74
CA ASP A 224 7.10 15.64 -17.34
C ASP A 224 5.93 16.11 -16.46
N GLN A 225 4.69 15.68 -16.77
CA GLN A 225 3.53 15.98 -15.95
C GLN A 225 3.59 15.23 -14.62
N ALA A 226 3.96 13.94 -14.65
CA ALA A 226 4.16 13.15 -13.44
C ALA A 226 5.15 13.84 -12.50
N LYS A 227 6.32 14.23 -13.01
CA LYS A 227 7.34 14.97 -12.28
C LYS A 227 6.78 16.24 -11.64
N SER A 228 6.03 17.04 -12.41
CA SER A 228 5.43 18.28 -11.91
C SER A 228 4.43 18.04 -10.78
N TYR A 229 3.51 17.09 -10.93
CA TYR A 229 2.53 16.76 -9.89
C TYR A 229 3.18 16.18 -8.63
N LEU A 230 4.14 15.26 -8.78
CA LEU A 230 4.82 14.65 -7.64
C LEU A 230 5.69 15.64 -6.87
N GLN A 231 6.31 16.62 -7.55
CA GLN A 231 6.98 17.73 -6.87
C GLN A 231 6.01 18.60 -6.07
N GLN A 232 4.80 18.83 -6.59
CA GLN A 232 3.76 19.52 -5.82
C GLN A 232 3.30 18.69 -4.62
N ALA A 233 3.10 17.38 -4.78
CA ALA A 233 2.76 16.49 -3.68
C ALA A 233 3.80 16.58 -2.54
N LEU A 234 5.08 16.50 -2.89
CA LEU A 234 6.19 16.58 -1.93
C LEU A 234 6.32 17.95 -1.25
N ALA A 235 5.81 19.01 -1.86
CA ALA A 235 5.78 20.34 -1.23
C ALA A 235 4.78 20.40 -0.06
N PHE A 236 3.74 19.53 -0.06
CA PHE A 236 2.77 19.43 1.03
C PHE A 236 3.14 18.36 2.06
N SER A 237 3.62 17.21 1.60
CA SER A 237 4.00 16.09 2.47
C SER A 237 5.05 15.23 1.80
N GLY A 238 6.14 14.96 2.51
CA GLY A 238 7.24 14.11 2.06
C GLY A 238 6.93 12.62 2.28
N THR A 239 5.96 12.05 1.57
CA THR A 239 5.67 10.62 1.65
C THR A 239 6.67 9.79 0.82
N GLU A 240 6.85 8.53 1.23
CA GLU A 240 7.71 7.59 0.53
C GLU A 240 7.20 7.32 -0.88
N GLU A 241 5.89 7.09 -1.04
CA GLU A 241 5.25 6.83 -2.33
C GLU A 241 5.46 7.98 -3.33
N ALA A 242 5.30 9.23 -2.87
CA ALA A 242 5.53 10.40 -3.74
C ALA A 242 7.00 10.52 -4.15
N THR A 243 7.94 10.22 -3.23
CA THR A 243 9.38 10.23 -3.51
C THR A 243 9.76 9.13 -4.49
N TYR A 244 9.24 7.91 -4.28
CA TYR A 244 9.45 6.76 -5.14
C TYR A 244 8.91 7.00 -6.55
N ASN A 245 7.67 7.46 -6.67
CA ASN A 245 7.06 7.77 -7.97
C ASN A 245 7.79 8.91 -8.71
N LEU A 246 8.29 9.90 -7.97
CA LEU A 246 9.11 10.95 -8.56
C LEU A 246 10.47 10.41 -9.05
N ALA A 247 11.06 9.43 -8.35
CA ALA A 247 12.26 8.74 -8.83
C ALA A 247 12.01 8.00 -10.15
N ILE A 248 10.85 7.32 -10.29
CA ILE A 248 10.44 6.72 -11.57
C ILE A 248 10.32 7.79 -12.66
N ALA A 249 9.66 8.93 -12.39
CA ALA A 249 9.55 10.00 -13.37
C ALA A 249 10.92 10.52 -13.84
N HIS A 250 11.86 10.73 -12.91
CA HIS A 250 13.24 11.10 -13.24
C HIS A 250 13.93 10.02 -14.08
N TYR A 251 13.78 8.74 -13.73
CA TYR A 251 14.38 7.63 -14.47
C TYR A 251 13.88 7.61 -15.94
N GLN A 252 12.56 7.70 -16.13
CA GLN A 252 11.96 7.70 -17.46
C GLN A 252 12.34 8.93 -18.30
N LEU A 253 12.67 10.04 -17.67
CA LEU A 253 13.22 11.24 -18.31
C LEU A 253 14.74 11.14 -18.54
N SER A 254 15.36 9.99 -18.28
CA SER A 254 16.81 9.78 -18.36
C SER A 254 17.63 10.65 -17.39
N GLU A 255 17.01 11.18 -16.34
CA GLU A 255 17.64 11.92 -15.25
C GLU A 255 18.14 10.93 -14.17
N PHE A 256 18.91 9.93 -14.61
CA PHE A 256 19.22 8.73 -13.84
C PHE A 256 19.89 9.00 -12.48
N LYS A 257 20.76 10.00 -12.39
CA LYS A 257 21.40 10.35 -11.12
C LYS A 257 20.40 10.85 -10.10
N SER A 258 19.47 11.72 -10.52
CA SER A 258 18.40 12.21 -9.65
C SER A 258 17.46 11.08 -9.21
N ALA A 259 17.14 10.16 -10.13
CA ALA A 259 16.35 8.97 -9.83
C ALA A 259 17.02 8.11 -8.75
N ALA A 260 18.30 7.79 -8.91
CA ALA A 260 19.06 6.99 -7.97
C ALA A 260 19.16 7.64 -6.57
N GLU A 261 19.40 8.96 -6.51
CA GLU A 261 19.44 9.70 -5.25
C GLU A 261 18.08 9.73 -4.54
N MET A 262 16.98 9.64 -5.28
CA MET A 262 15.63 9.56 -4.72
C MET A 262 15.28 8.15 -4.25
N PHE A 263 15.57 7.13 -5.05
CA PHE A 263 15.39 5.74 -4.62
C PHE A 263 16.17 5.45 -3.34
N ALA A 264 17.40 5.96 -3.21
CA ALA A 264 18.20 5.86 -1.99
C ALA A 264 17.55 6.46 -0.74
N ARG A 265 16.59 7.40 -0.89
CA ARG A 265 15.82 7.97 0.23
C ARG A 265 14.60 7.13 0.61
N CYS A 266 14.11 6.32 -0.32
CA CYS A 266 12.99 5.42 -0.11
C CYS A 266 13.42 4.07 0.48
N VAL A 267 14.69 3.96 0.93
CA VAL A 267 15.22 2.72 1.52
C VAL A 267 14.58 2.51 2.89
N GLY A 268 13.31 2.08 2.85
CA GLY A 268 12.70 1.22 3.81
C GLY A 268 13.13 -0.23 3.53
N GLU A 269 12.31 -1.18 3.85
CA GLU A 269 12.65 -2.62 3.85
C GLU A 269 12.48 -3.32 2.47
N SER A 270 12.33 -2.57 1.35
CA SER A 270 12.04 -3.17 0.04
C SER A 270 13.29 -3.36 -0.81
N GLY A 271 13.63 -4.63 -1.06
CA GLY A 271 14.70 -5.02 -1.98
C GLY A 271 14.49 -4.48 -3.40
N MET A 272 13.24 -4.36 -3.86
CA MET A 272 12.92 -3.82 -5.18
C MET A 272 13.35 -2.35 -5.32
N THR A 273 13.10 -1.51 -4.31
CA THR A 273 13.52 -0.10 -4.31
C THR A 273 15.05 0.02 -4.37
N GLN A 274 15.77 -0.84 -3.64
CA GLN A 274 17.23 -0.90 -3.70
C GLN A 274 17.71 -1.31 -5.09
N LEU A 275 17.04 -2.24 -5.77
CA LEU A 275 17.39 -2.63 -7.13
C LEU A 275 17.14 -1.49 -8.13
N HIS A 276 16.07 -0.72 -7.94
CA HIS A 276 15.82 0.49 -8.76
C HIS A 276 16.94 1.52 -8.58
N GLU A 277 17.44 1.70 -7.36
CA GLU A 277 18.62 2.55 -7.10
C GLU A 277 19.83 2.07 -7.89
N VAL A 278 20.13 0.77 -7.82
CA VAL A 278 21.25 0.16 -8.53
C VAL A 278 21.13 0.34 -10.04
N VAL A 279 19.96 0.06 -10.61
CA VAL A 279 19.69 0.23 -12.06
C VAL A 279 19.83 1.68 -12.47
N ALA A 280 19.33 2.62 -11.67
CA ALA A 280 19.46 4.03 -11.95
C ALA A 280 20.94 4.51 -11.90
N TRP A 281 21.75 4.04 -10.93
CA TRP A 281 23.20 4.31 -10.91
C TRP A 281 23.93 3.70 -12.10
N MET A 282 23.56 2.49 -12.50
CA MET A 282 24.13 1.84 -13.69
C MET A 282 23.89 2.68 -14.94
N HIS A 283 22.65 3.16 -15.16
CA HIS A 283 22.30 4.02 -16.30
C HIS A 283 22.90 5.42 -16.18
N ALA A 284 23.15 5.92 -14.97
CA ALA A 284 23.89 7.17 -14.74
C ALA A 284 25.39 7.06 -15.11
N GLY A 285 25.87 5.84 -15.43
CA GLY A 285 27.28 5.59 -15.71
C GLY A 285 28.14 5.31 -14.47
N GLU A 286 27.56 5.35 -13.29
CA GLU A 286 28.23 5.12 -11.99
C GLU A 286 28.31 3.60 -11.67
N ARG A 287 28.95 2.85 -12.61
CA ARG A 287 28.97 1.38 -12.60
C ARG A 287 29.60 0.78 -11.34
N ASP A 288 30.67 1.40 -10.83
CA ASP A 288 31.35 0.93 -9.61
C ASP A 288 30.44 1.08 -8.38
N LYS A 289 29.66 2.15 -8.34
CA LYS A 289 28.69 2.37 -7.27
C LYS A 289 27.54 1.37 -7.35
N ALA A 290 26.99 1.14 -8.54
CA ALA A 290 25.96 0.14 -8.78
C ALA A 290 26.44 -1.26 -8.36
N LYS A 291 27.66 -1.62 -8.74
CA LYS A 291 28.25 -2.91 -8.34
C LYS A 291 28.44 -3.03 -6.83
N ALA A 292 28.95 -1.99 -6.18
CA ALA A 292 29.16 -2.00 -4.73
C ALA A 292 27.84 -2.19 -3.94
N LEU A 293 26.73 -1.62 -4.42
CA LEU A 293 25.40 -1.83 -3.84
C LEU A 293 24.92 -3.27 -4.02
N LEU A 294 25.14 -3.87 -5.20
CA LEU A 294 24.83 -5.30 -5.44
C LEU A 294 25.67 -6.24 -4.61
N ASP A 295 26.98 -5.99 -4.50
CA ASP A 295 27.89 -6.81 -3.71
C ASP A 295 27.57 -6.76 -2.20
N GLY A 296 26.94 -5.68 -1.74
CA GLY A 296 26.42 -5.51 -0.37
C GLY A 296 25.00 -6.00 -0.17
N TRP A 297 24.40 -6.66 -1.16
CA TRP A 297 23.01 -7.12 -1.09
C TRP A 297 22.78 -8.11 0.04
N ASN A 298 21.74 -7.85 0.85
CA ASN A 298 21.35 -8.78 1.91
C ASN A 298 20.24 -9.72 1.41
N GLU A 299 20.62 -10.98 1.13
CA GLU A 299 19.68 -12.00 0.65
C GLU A 299 18.66 -12.45 1.73
N ASP A 300 18.96 -12.18 3.01
CA ASP A 300 18.08 -12.51 4.13
C ASP A 300 17.09 -11.38 4.47
N ALA A 301 17.06 -10.30 3.69
CA ALA A 301 16.08 -9.24 3.87
C ALA A 301 14.65 -9.74 3.60
N TYR A 302 13.67 -9.23 4.36
CA TYR A 302 12.28 -9.69 4.36
C TYR A 302 11.57 -9.58 3.02
N ASP A 303 12.04 -8.73 2.12
CA ASP A 303 11.50 -8.54 0.77
C ASP A 303 12.51 -9.03 -0.25
N TYR A 304 12.30 -10.28 -0.68
CA TYR A 304 13.16 -10.95 -1.64
C TYR A 304 12.96 -10.35 -3.05
N THR A 305 13.99 -9.65 -3.53
CA THR A 305 14.13 -9.39 -4.96
C THR A 305 14.76 -10.62 -5.59
N GLY A 306 14.13 -11.19 -6.62
CA GLY A 306 14.55 -12.46 -7.22
C GLY A 306 16.01 -12.44 -7.70
N ALA A 307 16.68 -13.57 -7.58
CA ALA A 307 18.07 -13.69 -8.03
C ALA A 307 18.22 -13.44 -9.54
N ILE A 308 17.14 -13.60 -10.32
CA ILE A 308 17.14 -13.34 -11.77
C ILE A 308 17.32 -11.85 -12.06
N GLU A 309 16.58 -10.99 -11.37
CA GLU A 309 16.66 -9.52 -11.53
C GLU A 309 18.07 -9.02 -11.14
N ILE A 310 18.62 -9.56 -10.06
CA ILE A 310 19.99 -9.27 -9.63
C ILE A 310 21.01 -9.77 -10.66
N ALA A 311 20.82 -10.98 -11.20
CA ALA A 311 21.69 -11.55 -12.24
C ALA A 311 21.68 -10.69 -13.50
N ASP A 312 20.51 -10.19 -13.90
CA ASP A 312 20.36 -9.33 -15.06
C ASP A 312 21.16 -8.04 -14.93
N VAL A 313 21.14 -7.41 -13.74
CA VAL A 313 21.92 -6.19 -13.51
C VAL A 313 23.42 -6.49 -13.47
N TYR A 314 23.87 -7.58 -12.85
CA TYR A 314 25.26 -8.01 -12.93
C TYR A 314 25.71 -8.23 -14.38
N MET A 315 24.85 -8.86 -15.20
CA MET A 315 25.15 -9.07 -16.63
C MET A 315 25.32 -7.74 -17.37
N GLU A 316 24.45 -6.75 -17.13
CA GLU A 316 24.61 -5.41 -17.74
C GLU A 316 25.86 -4.68 -17.24
N LEU A 317 26.26 -4.91 -16.00
CA LEU A 317 27.53 -4.43 -15.46
C LEU A 317 28.76 -5.17 -16.01
N GLY A 318 28.57 -6.25 -16.80
CA GLY A 318 29.66 -7.07 -17.31
C GLY A 318 30.29 -8.01 -16.25
N CYS A 319 29.63 -8.16 -15.11
CA CYS A 319 30.03 -9.02 -14.01
C CYS A 319 29.47 -10.44 -14.21
N PHE A 320 29.94 -11.11 -15.29
CA PHE A 320 29.34 -12.38 -15.75
C PHE A 320 29.51 -13.54 -14.77
N ALA A 321 30.58 -13.55 -13.95
CA ALA A 321 30.78 -14.59 -12.96
C ALA A 321 29.72 -14.51 -11.85
N GLU A 322 29.46 -13.32 -11.35
CA GLU A 322 28.42 -13.02 -10.35
C GLU A 322 27.01 -13.26 -10.93
N ALA A 323 26.76 -12.80 -12.15
CA ALA A 323 25.50 -13.06 -12.85
C ALA A 323 25.21 -14.56 -12.97
N ARG A 324 26.20 -15.39 -13.36
CA ARG A 324 26.04 -16.83 -13.44
C ARG A 324 25.62 -17.45 -12.12
N GLU A 325 26.25 -17.05 -11.01
CA GLU A 325 25.91 -17.61 -9.70
C GLU A 325 24.48 -17.25 -9.27
N GLN A 326 24.01 -16.05 -9.58
CA GLN A 326 22.62 -15.65 -9.31
C GLN A 326 21.63 -16.39 -10.21
N PHE A 327 21.86 -16.49 -11.51
CA PHE A 327 21.01 -17.28 -12.41
C PHE A 327 20.87 -18.74 -11.97
N LYS A 328 21.95 -19.35 -11.46
CA LYS A 328 21.92 -20.75 -11.00
C LYS A 328 21.01 -20.96 -9.79
N LYS A 329 20.89 -19.99 -8.89
CA LYS A 329 20.06 -20.13 -7.68
C LYS A 329 18.60 -20.41 -8.03
N GLU A 330 18.09 -19.72 -9.03
CA GLU A 330 16.68 -19.75 -9.39
C GLU A 330 16.36 -20.58 -10.65
N TRP A 331 17.39 -21.09 -11.34
CA TRP A 331 17.19 -21.78 -12.61
C TRP A 331 16.18 -22.93 -12.54
N SER A 332 16.15 -23.68 -11.45
CA SER A 332 15.24 -24.82 -11.26
C SER A 332 13.81 -24.41 -10.84
N SER A 333 13.63 -23.16 -10.42
CA SER A 333 12.36 -22.67 -9.83
C SER A 333 11.51 -21.89 -10.83
N TYR A 334 12.10 -21.45 -11.95
CA TYR A 334 11.43 -20.59 -12.92
C TYR A 334 11.14 -21.29 -14.24
N VAL A 335 10.06 -20.82 -14.90
CA VAL A 335 9.76 -21.19 -16.28
C VAL A 335 10.91 -20.73 -17.19
N HIS A 336 11.41 -21.62 -18.03
CA HIS A 336 12.54 -21.36 -18.90
C HIS A 336 12.15 -20.54 -20.15
N SER A 337 11.70 -19.31 -19.91
CA SER A 337 11.32 -18.39 -20.98
C SER A 337 12.49 -18.07 -21.93
N PRO A 338 12.25 -17.73 -23.21
CA PRO A 338 13.30 -17.32 -24.13
C PRO A 338 14.11 -16.12 -23.64
N TYR A 339 13.54 -15.24 -22.82
CA TYR A 339 14.24 -14.14 -22.17
C TYR A 339 15.30 -14.67 -21.18
N LEU A 340 14.88 -15.43 -20.18
CA LEU A 340 15.76 -15.98 -19.16
C LEU A 340 16.87 -16.85 -19.77
N VAL A 341 16.48 -17.75 -20.68
CA VAL A 341 17.44 -18.64 -21.37
C VAL A 341 18.45 -17.84 -22.19
N GLY A 342 18.00 -16.79 -22.87
CA GLY A 342 18.86 -15.88 -23.62
C GLY A 342 19.87 -15.17 -22.73
N ARG A 343 19.41 -14.58 -21.62
CA ARG A 343 20.24 -13.82 -20.68
C ARG A 343 21.26 -14.69 -19.99
N PHE A 344 20.85 -15.84 -19.43
CA PHE A 344 21.76 -16.78 -18.81
C PHE A 344 22.72 -17.40 -19.84
N GLY A 345 22.21 -17.80 -21.01
CA GLY A 345 23.04 -18.32 -22.10
C GLY A 345 24.10 -17.34 -22.57
N TYR A 346 23.74 -16.03 -22.73
CA TYR A 346 24.70 -14.98 -23.05
C TYR A 346 25.78 -14.86 -21.96
N THR A 347 25.39 -14.90 -20.69
CA THR A 347 26.34 -14.88 -19.56
C THR A 347 27.34 -16.02 -19.63
N LEU A 348 26.88 -17.25 -19.91
CA LEU A 348 27.72 -18.42 -20.09
C LEU A 348 28.69 -18.29 -21.30
N MET A 349 28.18 -17.75 -22.41
CA MET A 349 29.00 -17.48 -23.60
C MET A 349 30.15 -16.50 -23.30
N GLN A 350 29.85 -15.41 -22.53
CA GLN A 350 30.89 -14.44 -22.14
C GLN A 350 31.96 -15.06 -21.23
N LEU A 351 31.61 -16.12 -20.48
CA LEU A 351 32.56 -16.90 -19.66
C LEU A 351 33.25 -18.02 -20.43
N GLY A 352 32.94 -18.21 -21.73
CA GLY A 352 33.49 -19.28 -22.55
C GLY A 352 32.89 -20.67 -22.31
N ASP A 353 31.81 -20.76 -21.54
CA ASP A 353 31.14 -22.01 -21.17
C ASP A 353 30.04 -22.38 -22.19
N MET A 354 30.46 -22.73 -23.39
CA MET A 354 29.55 -23.09 -24.49
C MET A 354 28.83 -24.42 -24.25
N GLU A 355 29.43 -25.35 -23.53
CA GLU A 355 28.82 -26.66 -23.26
C GLU A 355 27.62 -26.51 -22.34
N THR A 356 27.78 -25.79 -21.23
CA THR A 356 26.67 -25.51 -20.31
C THR A 356 25.58 -24.69 -20.99
N CYS A 357 25.94 -23.72 -21.84
CA CYS A 357 24.95 -22.94 -22.61
C CYS A 357 24.12 -23.82 -23.54
N GLY A 358 24.77 -24.75 -24.27
CA GLY A 358 24.05 -25.70 -25.13
C GLY A 358 23.11 -26.62 -24.36
N THR A 359 23.55 -27.11 -23.20
CA THR A 359 22.73 -27.94 -22.29
C THR A 359 21.52 -27.15 -21.76
N LEU A 360 21.74 -25.92 -21.33
CA LEU A 360 20.71 -25.04 -20.81
C LEU A 360 19.58 -24.81 -21.84
N VAL A 361 19.94 -24.53 -23.10
CA VAL A 361 18.96 -24.34 -24.18
C VAL A 361 18.21 -25.65 -24.47
N GLN A 362 18.86 -26.79 -24.46
CA GLN A 362 18.21 -28.09 -24.70
C GLN A 362 17.23 -28.44 -23.57
N VAL A 363 17.60 -28.18 -22.31
CA VAL A 363 16.69 -28.38 -21.16
C VAL A 363 15.45 -27.51 -21.30
N ALA A 364 15.60 -26.25 -21.68
CA ALA A 364 14.47 -25.35 -21.88
C ALA A 364 13.53 -25.83 -23.00
N ILE A 365 14.08 -26.30 -24.13
CA ILE A 365 13.28 -26.86 -25.24
C ILE A 365 12.51 -28.12 -24.78
N GLN A 366 13.17 -29.00 -24.00
CA GLN A 366 12.53 -30.21 -23.47
C GLN A 366 11.39 -29.86 -22.52
N GLN A 367 11.60 -28.89 -21.61
CA GLN A 367 10.58 -28.43 -20.69
C GLN A 367 9.38 -27.84 -21.44
N THR A 368 9.61 -26.97 -22.42
CA THR A 368 8.52 -26.41 -23.23
C THR A 368 7.74 -27.48 -24.00
N ASN A 369 8.39 -28.58 -24.45
CA ASN A 369 7.68 -29.70 -25.06
C ASN A 369 6.77 -30.42 -24.05
N ILE A 370 7.22 -30.59 -22.80
CA ILE A 370 6.42 -31.17 -21.72
C ILE A 370 5.19 -30.27 -21.47
N GLU A 371 5.40 -28.97 -21.30
CA GLU A 371 4.32 -28.01 -21.09
C GLU A 371 3.29 -28.03 -22.23
N ILE A 372 3.72 -28.12 -23.49
CA ILE A 372 2.81 -28.24 -24.63
C ILE A 372 1.96 -29.52 -24.52
N THR A 373 2.58 -30.66 -24.13
CA THR A 373 1.86 -31.92 -24.00
C THR A 373 0.88 -31.88 -22.83
N GLU A 374 1.30 -31.33 -21.69
CA GLU A 374 0.43 -31.17 -20.52
C GLU A 374 -0.76 -30.27 -20.84
N GLU A 375 -0.56 -29.18 -21.60
CA GLU A 375 -1.61 -28.28 -22.02
C GLU A 375 -2.57 -28.94 -23.03
N GLU A 376 -2.05 -29.76 -23.97
CA GLU A 376 -2.87 -30.54 -24.93
C GLU A 376 -3.77 -31.58 -24.21
N ASP A 377 -3.33 -32.10 -23.05
CA ASP A 377 -4.03 -33.07 -22.22
C ASP A 377 -4.88 -32.44 -21.11
N ALA A 378 -4.81 -31.12 -20.91
CA ALA A 378 -5.50 -30.40 -19.84
C ALA A 378 -7.02 -30.48 -20.01
N GLU A 379 -7.73 -30.71 -18.90
CA GLU A 379 -9.21 -30.74 -18.89
C GLU A 379 -9.75 -29.29 -19.05
N ILE A 380 -10.76 -29.20 -19.90
CA ILE A 380 -11.48 -27.96 -20.17
C ILE A 380 -12.64 -27.85 -19.17
N ASP A 381 -12.76 -26.70 -18.50
CA ASP A 381 -13.80 -26.41 -17.54
C ASP A 381 -14.40 -24.99 -17.74
N GLU A 382 -15.14 -24.49 -16.76
CA GLU A 382 -15.75 -23.16 -16.82
C GLU A 382 -14.73 -22.00 -16.69
N HIS A 383 -13.51 -22.28 -16.21
CA HIS A 383 -12.43 -21.30 -16.02
C HIS A 383 -11.34 -21.41 -17.09
N TRP A 384 -11.30 -22.53 -17.86
CA TRP A 384 -10.31 -22.80 -18.90
C TRP A 384 -10.99 -23.32 -20.17
N SER A 385 -11.21 -22.41 -21.12
CA SER A 385 -11.90 -22.75 -22.37
C SER A 385 -10.97 -23.40 -23.40
N ARG A 386 -11.58 -24.01 -24.45
CA ARG A 386 -10.80 -24.51 -25.61
C ARG A 386 -10.03 -23.40 -26.34
N GLU A 387 -10.53 -22.19 -26.30
CA GLU A 387 -9.89 -21.05 -26.96
C GLU A 387 -8.65 -20.62 -26.19
N ASP A 388 -8.75 -20.54 -24.85
CA ASP A 388 -7.63 -20.26 -23.96
C ASP A 388 -6.53 -21.32 -24.07
N GLN A 389 -6.91 -22.61 -24.05
CA GLN A 389 -5.99 -23.73 -24.25
C GLN A 389 -5.25 -23.62 -25.59
N LYS A 390 -5.95 -23.31 -26.67
CA LYS A 390 -5.36 -23.19 -28.00
C LYS A 390 -4.40 -22.01 -28.06
N GLU A 391 -4.79 -20.87 -27.50
CA GLU A 391 -3.95 -19.69 -27.44
C GLU A 391 -2.66 -19.98 -26.66
N ARG A 392 -2.79 -20.64 -25.50
CA ARG A 392 -1.63 -21.06 -24.69
C ARG A 392 -0.68 -21.99 -25.43
N ILE A 393 -1.21 -22.98 -26.15
CA ILE A 393 -0.40 -23.89 -26.95
C ILE A 393 0.33 -23.12 -28.09
N GLU A 394 -0.33 -22.17 -28.74
CA GLU A 394 0.30 -21.36 -29.78
C GLU A 394 1.44 -20.49 -29.21
N GLU A 395 1.25 -19.90 -28.02
CA GLU A 395 2.30 -19.18 -27.31
C GLU A 395 3.51 -20.06 -27.00
N LEU A 396 3.29 -21.24 -26.41
CA LEU A 396 4.36 -22.19 -26.08
C LEU A 396 5.13 -22.65 -27.33
N LYS A 397 4.42 -22.90 -28.44
CA LYS A 397 5.06 -23.23 -29.73
C LYS A 397 5.89 -22.06 -30.27
N ALA A 398 5.42 -20.82 -30.11
CA ALA A 398 6.20 -19.64 -30.49
C ALA A 398 7.44 -19.45 -29.60
N GLN A 399 7.34 -19.69 -28.31
CA GLN A 399 8.49 -19.70 -27.38
C GLN A 399 9.50 -20.76 -27.77
N LYS A 400 9.07 -21.98 -28.04
CA LYS A 400 9.94 -23.08 -28.50
C LYS A 400 10.72 -22.72 -29.76
N MET A 401 10.09 -22.12 -30.77
CA MET A 401 10.77 -21.69 -31.98
C MET A 401 11.90 -20.66 -31.68
N LYS A 402 11.67 -19.76 -30.73
CA LYS A 402 12.71 -18.81 -30.28
C LYS A 402 13.87 -19.54 -29.58
N LEU A 403 13.57 -20.54 -28.76
CA LEU A 403 14.57 -21.35 -28.05
C LEU A 403 15.40 -22.22 -29.01
N GLU A 404 14.80 -22.84 -30.02
CA GLU A 404 15.48 -23.68 -31.01
C GLU A 404 16.58 -22.94 -31.78
N THR A 405 16.43 -21.62 -31.96
CA THR A 405 17.44 -20.78 -32.62
C THR A 405 18.38 -20.07 -31.65
N MET A 406 18.10 -20.13 -30.33
CA MET A 406 18.78 -19.31 -29.34
C MET A 406 20.27 -19.57 -29.26
N PHE A 407 20.70 -20.85 -29.23
CA PHE A 407 22.12 -21.21 -29.12
C PHE A 407 22.93 -20.65 -30.30
N GLU A 408 22.44 -20.85 -31.54
CA GLU A 408 23.09 -20.30 -32.74
C GLU A 408 23.14 -18.76 -32.73
N ARG A 409 22.08 -18.13 -32.31
CA ARG A 409 22.03 -16.66 -32.19
C ARG A 409 23.08 -16.15 -31.19
N LEU A 410 23.19 -16.80 -30.02
CA LEU A 410 24.20 -16.47 -29.01
C LEU A 410 25.63 -16.67 -29.50
N GLN A 411 25.89 -17.76 -30.22
CA GLN A 411 27.19 -17.99 -30.88
C GLN A 411 27.55 -16.91 -31.91
N ASN A 412 26.52 -16.37 -32.60
CA ASN A 412 26.65 -15.29 -33.57
C ASN A 412 26.67 -13.90 -32.93
N GLY A 413 26.79 -13.79 -31.60
CA GLY A 413 26.94 -12.52 -30.87
C GLY A 413 25.64 -11.83 -30.51
N PHE A 414 24.51 -12.53 -30.57
CA PHE A 414 23.24 -11.94 -30.08
C PHE A 414 23.34 -11.67 -28.58
N LYS A 415 23.13 -10.40 -28.20
CA LYS A 415 22.95 -9.99 -26.81
C LYS A 415 21.45 -9.73 -26.58
N PRO A 416 20.79 -10.48 -25.68
CA PRO A 416 19.40 -10.19 -25.32
C PRO A 416 19.28 -8.79 -24.70
N ALA A 417 18.19 -8.10 -25.01
CA ALA A 417 17.92 -6.79 -24.43
C ALA A 417 17.73 -6.90 -22.90
N PHE A 418 18.08 -5.85 -22.21
CA PHE A 418 17.74 -5.69 -20.79
C PHE A 418 16.33 -5.11 -20.72
N GLU A 419 15.40 -5.92 -20.22
CA GLU A 419 14.01 -5.53 -20.03
C GLU A 419 13.84 -5.26 -18.53
N TYR A 420 13.61 -4.00 -18.18
CA TYR A 420 13.47 -3.59 -16.79
C TYR A 420 12.36 -2.55 -16.68
N GLU A 421 11.34 -2.89 -15.94
CA GLU A 421 10.18 -2.06 -15.76
C GLU A 421 10.06 -1.60 -14.30
N MET A 422 9.63 -0.37 -14.11
CA MET A 422 9.35 0.21 -12.81
C MET A 422 7.88 0.60 -12.76
N TYR A 423 7.15 0.07 -11.79
CA TYR A 423 5.73 0.34 -11.62
C TYR A 423 5.52 1.38 -10.52
N PRO A 424 4.61 2.34 -10.72
CA PRO A 424 4.27 3.31 -9.70
C PRO A 424 3.75 2.64 -8.43
N MET A 425 4.15 3.18 -7.29
CA MET A 425 3.64 2.79 -5.99
C MET A 425 2.33 3.54 -5.74
N GLY A 426 1.27 2.78 -5.46
CA GLY A 426 0.00 3.31 -5.03
C GLY A 426 -0.14 3.31 -3.52
N GLY A 427 -1.09 4.10 -3.02
CA GLY A 427 -1.40 4.14 -1.59
C GLY A 427 -2.86 4.52 -1.34
N CYS A 428 -3.23 4.63 -0.09
CA CYS A 428 -4.54 5.13 0.29
C CYS A 428 -4.49 6.67 0.39
N GLN A 429 -5.09 7.35 -0.57
CA GLN A 429 -5.29 8.80 -0.59
C GLN A 429 -6.75 9.18 -0.32
N LEU A 430 -7.51 8.34 0.38
CA LEU A 430 -8.87 8.64 0.83
C LEU A 430 -8.81 9.56 2.06
N PHE A 431 -9.36 10.75 1.98
CA PHE A 431 -9.56 11.62 3.14
C PHE A 431 -10.57 10.99 4.10
N GLY A 432 -10.23 10.94 5.38
CA GLY A 432 -11.04 10.34 6.43
C GLY A 432 -10.94 8.81 6.50
N CYS A 433 -10.03 8.15 5.75
CA CYS A 433 -9.83 6.72 5.86
C CYS A 433 -9.24 6.34 7.23
N ILE A 434 -10.02 5.60 8.00
CA ILE A 434 -9.68 5.20 9.36
C ILE A 434 -8.58 4.15 9.39
N GLN A 435 -8.64 3.17 8.48
CA GLN A 435 -7.65 2.09 8.40
C GLN A 435 -6.22 2.60 8.24
N HIS A 436 -6.05 3.65 7.43
CA HIS A 436 -4.74 4.25 7.16
C HIS A 436 -4.46 5.49 8.02
N GLY A 437 -5.42 5.90 8.88
CA GLY A 437 -5.28 7.08 9.72
C GLY A 437 -5.21 8.40 8.94
N ASN A 438 -5.80 8.42 7.75
CA ASN A 438 -5.84 9.62 6.92
C ASN A 438 -6.80 10.65 7.54
N PRO A 439 -6.39 11.92 7.67
CA PRO A 439 -7.28 12.97 8.17
C PRO A 439 -8.42 13.27 7.19
N GLU A 440 -9.50 13.85 7.69
CA GLU A 440 -10.43 14.58 6.82
C GLU A 440 -9.74 15.81 6.24
N TYR A 441 -10.25 16.34 5.11
CA TYR A 441 -9.65 17.53 4.51
C TYR A 441 -10.10 18.79 5.27
N GLU A 442 -9.18 19.49 5.90
CA GLU A 442 -9.41 20.71 6.68
C GLU A 442 -9.19 21.99 5.87
N GLY A 443 -9.28 21.97 4.58
CA GLY A 443 -9.16 23.15 3.72
C GLY A 443 -10.48 23.89 3.55
N ALA A 444 -10.44 25.21 3.58
CA ALA A 444 -11.59 26.08 3.32
C ALA A 444 -12.06 26.02 1.87
#